data_2d887765cb0d74863474c369f44a5bc8
#
_entry.id   2d887765cb0d74863474c369f44a5bc8
#
_cell.length_a   1.000
_cell.length_b   1.000
_cell.length_c   1.000
_cell.angle_alpha   90.00
_cell.angle_beta   90.00
_cell.angle_gamma   90.00
#
_symmetry.space_group_name_H-M   'P 1'
#
loop_
_entity.id
_entity.type
_entity.pdbx_description
1 polymer ?
#
loop_
_entity_poly.entity_id
_entity_poly.type
_entity_poly.pdbx_seq_one_letter_code
_entity_poly.pdbx_strand_id
1 'polypeptide(L)'
;MHLAIVLVSPARAENVGAAARAMKTMGFTDLRIVDSDAHLQDGARRVAHGAGDVLDNVKTYPTLSDALADVSFSVATTARSRAKFHYYATPAELVPLLAEKSAWLPSAALVFGREDSGLTNDELALADILTGVPMVADYPSLNLGQAVMVYCYQLASLIQNVPNVVTQRDENQLRALRLRARALLEKLEVADDMKMADWLDQRVGMLEQRDTAMLHRLLHDIEKKLTE
;
A
#
# COMPACT_ATOMS: atom_id res chain seq x y z
N MET A 1 4.34 6.41 11.52
CA MET A 1 5.51 6.89 10.75
C MET A 1 5.06 8.04 9.86
N HIS A 2 5.82 9.13 9.81
CA HIS A 2 5.57 10.24 8.89
C HIS A 2 6.13 9.89 7.50
N LEU A 3 5.36 10.11 6.42
CA LEU A 3 5.78 9.84 5.04
C LEU A 3 5.75 11.11 4.21
N ALA A 4 6.92 11.57 3.75
CA ALA A 4 7.08 12.69 2.83
C ALA A 4 7.13 12.20 1.37
N ILE A 5 6.53 12.97 0.46
CA ILE A 5 6.68 12.81 -0.98
C ILE A 5 7.62 13.91 -1.48
N VAL A 6 8.71 13.50 -2.11
CA VAL A 6 9.72 14.42 -2.63
C VAL A 6 9.75 14.36 -4.15
N LEU A 7 9.56 15.49 -4.82
CA LEU A 7 9.66 15.65 -6.26
C LEU A 7 10.93 16.42 -6.60
N VAL A 8 11.83 15.80 -7.36
CA VAL A 8 13.12 16.41 -7.73
C VAL A 8 13.00 17.05 -9.11
N SER A 9 13.18 18.36 -9.17
CA SER A 9 13.14 19.19 -10.38
C SER A 9 11.96 18.87 -11.30
N PRO A 10 10.71 18.81 -10.78
CA PRO A 10 9.56 18.57 -11.63
C PRO A 10 9.42 19.72 -12.65
N ALA A 11 9.34 19.36 -13.94
CA ALA A 11 9.32 20.34 -15.02
C ALA A 11 7.91 20.90 -15.31
N ARG A 12 6.87 20.08 -15.07
CA ARG A 12 5.50 20.41 -15.46
C ARG A 12 4.63 20.69 -14.24
N ALA A 13 4.05 21.88 -14.18
CA ALA A 13 3.12 22.28 -13.13
C ALA A 13 1.93 21.33 -12.97
N GLU A 14 1.38 20.85 -14.10
CA GLU A 14 0.26 19.91 -14.10
C GLU A 14 0.60 18.59 -13.40
N ASN A 15 1.84 18.11 -13.51
CA ASN A 15 2.29 16.90 -12.82
C ASN A 15 2.39 17.11 -11.31
N VAL A 16 2.85 18.31 -10.89
CA VAL A 16 2.87 18.68 -9.45
C VAL A 16 1.44 18.76 -8.91
N GLY A 17 0.51 19.37 -9.66
CA GLY A 17 -0.90 19.41 -9.28
C GLY A 17 -1.54 18.02 -9.18
N ALA A 18 -1.24 17.13 -10.14
CA ALA A 18 -1.72 15.75 -10.14
C ALA A 18 -1.15 14.96 -8.96
N ALA A 19 0.14 15.17 -8.63
CA ALA A 19 0.78 14.57 -7.45
C ALA A 19 0.12 15.06 -6.14
N ALA A 20 -0.09 16.37 -5.99
CA ALA A 20 -0.77 16.94 -4.83
C ALA A 20 -2.19 16.36 -4.65
N ARG A 21 -2.93 16.20 -5.75
CA ARG A 21 -4.25 15.57 -5.73
C ARG A 21 -4.19 14.10 -5.32
N ALA A 22 -3.25 13.33 -5.84
CA ALA A 22 -3.02 11.94 -5.47
C ALA A 22 -2.71 11.81 -3.97
N MET A 23 -1.82 12.64 -3.46
CA MET A 23 -1.46 12.73 -2.04
C MET A 23 -2.69 13.02 -1.17
N LYS A 24 -3.43 14.08 -1.47
CA LYS A 24 -4.63 14.47 -0.72
C LYS A 24 -5.66 13.36 -0.67
N THR A 25 -5.91 12.70 -1.81
CA THR A 25 -6.89 11.61 -1.91
C THR A 25 -6.51 10.42 -1.01
N MET A 26 -5.23 10.16 -0.85
CA MET A 26 -4.71 9.04 -0.05
C MET A 26 -4.28 9.44 1.38
N GLY A 27 -4.44 10.71 1.77
CA GLY A 27 -4.18 11.19 3.13
C GLY A 27 -2.75 11.65 3.40
N PHE A 28 -1.93 11.82 2.34
CA PHE A 28 -0.57 12.37 2.45
C PHE A 28 -0.60 13.88 2.43
N THR A 29 0.24 14.52 3.25
CA THR A 29 0.26 15.99 3.42
C THR A 29 1.62 16.64 3.26
N ASP A 30 2.74 15.92 3.43
CA ASP A 30 4.09 16.48 3.33
C ASP A 30 4.63 16.34 1.91
N LEU A 31 4.41 17.39 1.10
CA LEU A 31 4.98 17.52 -0.24
C LEU A 31 6.24 18.38 -0.19
N ARG A 32 7.35 17.84 -0.68
CA ARG A 32 8.64 18.52 -0.80
C ARG A 32 9.02 18.62 -2.26
N ILE A 33 9.48 19.82 -2.66
CA ILE A 33 9.94 20.07 -4.03
C ILE A 33 11.39 20.53 -3.97
N VAL A 34 12.21 19.87 -4.79
CA VAL A 34 13.64 20.19 -4.92
C VAL A 34 13.86 20.89 -6.25
N ASP A 35 14.53 22.03 -6.23
CA ASP A 35 15.02 22.77 -7.41
C ASP A 35 13.93 22.99 -8.47
N SER A 36 12.74 23.48 -8.06
CA SER A 36 11.66 23.83 -8.98
C SER A 36 10.59 24.71 -8.33
N ASP A 37 10.04 25.63 -9.11
CA ASP A 37 8.93 26.51 -8.76
C ASP A 37 7.60 26.11 -9.44
N ALA A 38 7.55 24.91 -10.01
CA ALA A 38 6.39 24.44 -10.79
C ALA A 38 5.08 24.41 -9.96
N HIS A 39 5.14 24.26 -8.64
CA HIS A 39 3.98 24.29 -7.75
C HIS A 39 3.31 25.67 -7.65
N LEU A 40 4.02 26.75 -7.96
CA LEU A 40 3.51 28.13 -7.94
C LEU A 40 2.73 28.51 -9.21
N GLN A 41 2.86 27.72 -10.27
CA GLN A 41 2.23 28.01 -11.53
C GLN A 41 0.74 27.65 -11.52
N ASP A 42 -0.08 28.39 -12.27
CA ASP A 42 -1.54 28.16 -12.36
C ASP A 42 -1.91 26.76 -12.82
N GLY A 43 -1.06 26.11 -13.62
CA GLY A 43 -1.23 24.73 -14.07
C GLY A 43 -1.32 23.74 -12.92
N ALA A 44 -0.52 23.93 -11.86
CA ALA A 44 -0.55 23.07 -10.68
C ALA A 44 -1.89 23.20 -9.94
N ARG A 45 -2.34 24.42 -9.65
CA ARG A 45 -3.62 24.65 -8.97
C ARG A 45 -4.81 24.15 -9.76
N ARG A 46 -4.81 24.36 -11.07
CA ARG A 46 -5.90 23.93 -11.96
C ARG A 46 -6.09 22.40 -11.91
N VAL A 47 -5.00 21.63 -11.88
CA VAL A 47 -5.05 20.17 -11.88
C VAL A 47 -5.23 19.58 -10.47
N ALA A 48 -4.81 20.30 -9.45
CA ALA A 48 -4.88 19.83 -8.05
C ALA A 48 -6.30 19.62 -7.52
N HIS A 49 -7.32 20.30 -8.09
CA HIS A 49 -8.75 20.11 -7.74
C HIS A 49 -9.00 19.83 -6.24
N GLY A 50 -9.11 20.83 -5.40
CA GLY A 50 -9.39 20.66 -3.98
C GLY A 50 -8.19 20.19 -3.13
N ALA A 51 -7.01 19.97 -3.74
CA ALA A 51 -5.76 19.70 -3.04
C ALA A 51 -4.87 20.95 -2.93
N GLY A 52 -5.47 22.15 -2.97
CA GLY A 52 -4.76 23.42 -2.86
C GLY A 52 -3.98 23.57 -1.56
N ASP A 53 -4.49 23.01 -0.47
CA ASP A 53 -3.84 23.00 0.83
C ASP A 53 -2.51 22.20 0.82
N VAL A 54 -2.38 21.15 0.01
CA VAL A 54 -1.11 20.43 -0.18
C VAL A 54 -0.11 21.34 -0.90
N LEU A 55 -0.55 22.07 -1.93
CA LEU A 55 0.30 23.02 -2.66
C LEU A 55 0.68 24.23 -1.81
N ASP A 56 -0.23 24.73 -0.97
CA ASP A 56 0.02 25.88 -0.08
C ASP A 56 1.05 25.57 1.02
N ASN A 57 1.16 24.28 1.40
CA ASN A 57 2.08 23.80 2.42
C ASN A 57 3.35 23.12 1.86
N VAL A 58 3.60 23.26 0.55
CA VAL A 58 4.82 22.73 -0.08
C VAL A 58 6.06 23.30 0.61
N LYS A 59 7.01 22.42 0.91
CA LYS A 59 8.36 22.80 1.36
C LYS A 59 9.31 22.73 0.16
N THR A 60 10.03 23.79 -0.10
CA THR A 60 11.01 23.86 -1.19
C THR A 60 12.42 23.76 -0.68
N TYR A 61 13.28 23.07 -1.41
CA TYR A 61 14.67 22.82 -1.05
C TYR A 61 15.57 23.02 -2.27
N PRO A 62 16.81 23.54 -2.08
CA PRO A 62 17.75 23.70 -3.18
C PRO A 62 18.34 22.36 -3.66
N THR A 63 18.49 21.37 -2.76
CA THR A 63 19.07 20.06 -3.09
C THR A 63 18.26 18.92 -2.48
N LEU A 64 18.40 17.70 -3.04
CA LEU A 64 17.77 16.50 -2.48
C LEU A 64 18.33 16.18 -1.08
N SER A 65 19.61 16.41 -0.85
CA SER A 65 20.23 16.23 0.47
C SER A 65 19.55 17.08 1.54
N ASP A 66 19.25 18.35 1.23
CA ASP A 66 18.53 19.24 2.15
C ASP A 66 17.10 18.76 2.40
N ALA A 67 16.44 18.27 1.35
CA ALA A 67 15.06 17.75 1.46
C ALA A 67 14.98 16.45 2.28
N LEU A 68 16.09 15.73 2.44
CA LEU A 68 16.18 14.48 3.19
C LEU A 68 16.85 14.65 4.58
N ALA A 69 17.29 15.83 4.97
CA ALA A 69 18.08 16.06 6.18
C ALA A 69 17.36 15.64 7.49
N ASP A 70 16.02 15.69 7.53
CA ASP A 70 15.17 15.29 8.67
C ASP A 70 14.50 13.92 8.47
N VAL A 71 14.87 13.18 7.42
CA VAL A 71 14.29 11.89 7.04
C VAL A 71 15.15 10.75 7.57
N SER A 72 14.52 9.79 8.24
CA SER A 72 15.21 8.64 8.82
C SER A 72 15.42 7.49 7.84
N PHE A 73 14.60 7.41 6.78
CA PHE A 73 14.68 6.37 5.76
C PHE A 73 14.18 6.88 4.41
N SER A 74 14.95 6.72 3.37
CA SER A 74 14.68 7.24 2.04
C SER A 74 14.53 6.14 0.99
N VAL A 75 13.50 6.28 0.15
CA VAL A 75 13.14 5.33 -0.91
C VAL A 75 13.13 6.09 -2.23
N ALA A 76 14.02 5.78 -3.17
CA ALA A 76 14.06 6.42 -4.47
C ALA A 76 13.37 5.58 -5.55
N THR A 77 12.54 6.25 -6.36
CA THR A 77 11.83 5.61 -7.46
C THR A 77 12.67 5.56 -8.74
N THR A 78 12.62 4.45 -9.46
CA THR A 78 13.26 4.30 -10.76
C THR A 78 12.43 3.43 -11.69
N ALA A 79 12.33 3.83 -12.97
CA ALA A 79 11.71 3.02 -14.01
C ALA A 79 12.64 1.95 -14.58
N ARG A 80 13.95 2.07 -14.32
CA ARG A 80 14.96 1.16 -14.87
C ARG A 80 15.45 0.20 -13.80
N SER A 81 15.39 -1.11 -14.09
CA SER A 81 16.09 -2.10 -13.27
C SER A 81 17.60 -1.84 -13.36
N ARG A 82 18.20 -1.41 -12.26
CA ARG A 82 19.66 -1.15 -12.19
C ARG A 82 20.31 -2.25 -11.37
N ALA A 83 20.88 -3.21 -12.04
CA ALA A 83 21.56 -4.39 -11.46
C ALA A 83 22.71 -4.07 -10.48
N LYS A 84 23.09 -2.80 -10.32
CA LYS A 84 24.19 -2.35 -9.44
C LYS A 84 23.76 -1.91 -8.05
N PHE A 85 22.49 -1.76 -7.77
CA PHE A 85 21.98 -1.31 -6.47
C PHE A 85 21.49 -2.48 -5.63
N HIS A 86 21.90 -2.51 -4.37
CA HIS A 86 21.83 -3.65 -3.47
C HIS A 86 20.43 -4.07 -3.02
N TYR A 87 19.41 -3.20 -3.16
CA TYR A 87 18.05 -3.55 -2.78
C TYR A 87 17.02 -2.83 -3.67
N TYR A 88 16.16 -3.61 -4.27
CA TYR A 88 15.08 -3.14 -5.12
C TYR A 88 13.76 -3.76 -4.64
N ALA A 89 12.75 -2.94 -4.38
CA ALA A 89 11.44 -3.39 -3.93
C ALA A 89 10.34 -2.86 -4.86
N THR A 90 9.31 -3.65 -5.08
CA THR A 90 8.08 -3.19 -5.72
C THR A 90 7.27 -2.34 -4.72
N PRO A 91 6.28 -1.54 -5.17
CA PRO A 91 5.40 -0.81 -4.26
C PRO A 91 4.68 -1.70 -3.24
N ALA A 92 4.33 -2.93 -3.62
CA ALA A 92 3.69 -3.89 -2.73
C ALA A 92 4.64 -4.39 -1.62
N GLU A 93 5.91 -4.63 -1.96
CA GLU A 93 6.94 -5.06 -1.00
C GLU A 93 7.39 -3.95 -0.05
N LEU A 94 7.19 -2.67 -0.43
CA LEU A 94 7.43 -1.54 0.46
C LEU A 94 6.51 -1.51 1.68
N VAL A 95 5.27 -2.00 1.56
CA VAL A 95 4.30 -1.95 2.66
C VAL A 95 4.79 -2.72 3.88
N PRO A 96 5.08 -4.03 3.81
CA PRO A 96 5.58 -4.78 4.96
C PRO A 96 6.94 -4.24 5.45
N LEU A 97 7.82 -3.84 4.54
CA LEU A 97 9.14 -3.30 4.88
C LEU A 97 9.04 -2.01 5.71
N LEU A 98 8.22 -1.06 5.28
CA LEU A 98 8.03 0.20 6.00
C LEU A 98 7.17 0.01 7.26
N ALA A 99 6.22 -0.93 7.26
CA ALA A 99 5.45 -1.27 8.45
C ALA A 99 6.35 -1.80 9.58
N GLU A 100 7.27 -2.72 9.27
CA GLU A 100 8.26 -3.21 10.22
C GLU A 100 9.14 -2.07 10.77
N LYS A 101 9.66 -1.23 9.86
CA LYS A 101 10.52 -0.10 10.23
C LYS A 101 9.77 0.99 11.03
N SER A 102 8.46 1.11 10.88
CA SER A 102 7.65 2.12 11.59
C SER A 102 7.68 2.00 13.11
N ALA A 103 8.07 0.84 13.65
CA ALA A 103 8.24 0.63 15.08
C ALA A 103 9.40 1.45 15.67
N TRP A 104 10.39 1.84 14.87
CA TRP A 104 11.62 2.50 15.33
C TRP A 104 12.11 3.64 14.43
N LEU A 105 11.58 3.79 13.20
CA LEU A 105 11.84 4.93 12.35
C LEU A 105 10.68 5.93 12.38
N PRO A 106 10.90 7.18 12.81
CA PRO A 106 9.83 8.18 12.91
C PRO A 106 9.38 8.71 11.55
N SER A 107 10.27 8.74 10.54
CA SER A 107 10.01 9.34 9.23
C SER A 107 10.60 8.55 8.08
N ALA A 108 9.92 8.60 6.93
CA ALA A 108 10.46 8.14 5.67
C ALA A 108 10.08 9.10 4.53
N ALA A 109 10.84 9.06 3.43
CA ALA A 109 10.54 9.82 2.23
C ALA A 109 10.52 8.93 1.00
N LEU A 110 9.60 9.22 0.09
CA LEU A 110 9.53 8.63 -1.23
C LEU A 110 9.94 9.68 -2.27
N VAL A 111 11.02 9.41 -2.99
CA VAL A 111 11.67 10.36 -3.89
C VAL A 111 11.37 10.02 -5.33
N PHE A 112 10.83 10.99 -6.06
CA PHE A 112 10.52 10.90 -7.49
C PHE A 112 11.42 11.86 -8.27
N GLY A 113 11.96 11.39 -9.38
CA GLY A 113 12.81 12.18 -10.26
C GLY A 113 12.04 12.96 -11.33
N ARG A 114 12.80 13.59 -12.21
CA ARG A 114 12.34 14.34 -13.39
C ARG A 114 11.55 13.44 -14.32
N GLU A 115 10.62 14.05 -15.06
CA GLU A 115 9.72 13.33 -15.97
C GLU A 115 10.47 12.68 -17.15
N ASP A 116 11.51 13.31 -17.64
CA ASP A 116 12.28 12.87 -18.82
C ASP A 116 13.48 11.96 -18.50
N SER A 117 14.18 12.24 -17.41
CA SER A 117 15.47 11.62 -17.07
C SER A 117 15.47 10.84 -15.75
N GLY A 118 14.46 11.05 -14.90
CA GLY A 118 14.38 10.46 -13.56
C GLY A 118 15.37 11.08 -12.58
N LEU A 119 15.87 10.27 -11.65
CA LEU A 119 16.92 10.63 -10.70
C LEU A 119 18.29 10.32 -11.29
N THR A 120 19.26 11.20 -11.00
CA THR A 120 20.68 10.97 -11.32
C THR A 120 21.27 9.84 -10.46
N ASN A 121 22.45 9.34 -10.82
CA ASN A 121 23.12 8.33 -10.00
C ASN A 121 23.49 8.83 -8.62
N ASP A 122 23.87 10.10 -8.50
CA ASP A 122 24.23 10.73 -7.23
C ASP A 122 22.99 10.90 -6.34
N GLU A 123 21.84 11.27 -6.92
CA GLU A 123 20.57 11.34 -6.20
C GLU A 123 20.08 9.95 -5.75
N LEU A 124 20.24 8.93 -6.58
CA LEU A 124 19.93 7.55 -6.22
C LEU A 124 20.82 7.01 -5.10
N ALA A 125 22.08 7.46 -5.06
CA ALA A 125 23.03 7.07 -4.01
C ALA A 125 22.68 7.65 -2.62
N LEU A 126 21.85 8.69 -2.56
CA LEU A 126 21.32 9.23 -1.30
C LEU A 126 20.19 8.41 -0.69
N ALA A 127 19.63 7.45 -1.45
CA ALA A 127 18.52 6.65 -0.98
C ALA A 127 19.00 5.34 -0.33
N ASP A 128 18.29 4.92 0.72
CA ASP A 128 18.55 3.66 1.41
C ASP A 128 18.15 2.45 0.57
N ILE A 129 17.05 2.56 -0.20
CA ILE A 129 16.59 1.53 -1.13
C ILE A 129 16.01 2.14 -2.41
N LEU A 130 15.99 1.33 -3.46
CA LEU A 130 15.32 1.66 -4.72
C LEU A 130 13.99 0.93 -4.85
N THR A 131 13.06 1.57 -5.54
CA THR A 131 11.75 0.99 -5.84
C THR A 131 11.33 1.28 -7.27
N GLY A 132 10.50 0.42 -7.84
CA GLY A 132 9.92 0.62 -9.16
C GLY A 132 8.61 -0.12 -9.33
N VAL A 133 7.71 0.48 -10.10
CA VAL A 133 6.45 -0.17 -10.47
C VAL A 133 6.74 -1.20 -11.56
N PRO A 134 6.40 -2.49 -11.34
CA PRO A 134 6.55 -3.49 -12.38
C PRO A 134 5.58 -3.19 -13.53
N MET A 135 6.11 -2.98 -14.74
CA MET A 135 5.33 -2.69 -15.93
C MET A 135 5.06 -3.99 -16.71
N VAL A 136 3.83 -4.19 -17.16
CA VAL A 136 3.45 -5.35 -18.00
C VAL A 136 3.86 -5.15 -19.45
N ALA A 137 3.76 -3.91 -19.93
CA ALA A 137 4.17 -3.53 -21.28
C ALA A 137 5.60 -2.98 -21.26
N ASP A 138 6.31 -3.13 -22.39
CA ASP A 138 7.58 -2.46 -22.62
C ASP A 138 7.33 -0.95 -22.86
N TYR A 139 7.03 -0.25 -21.77
CA TYR A 139 6.76 1.17 -21.74
C TYR A 139 7.78 1.88 -20.83
N PRO A 140 8.34 3.03 -21.25
CA PRO A 140 9.52 3.58 -20.60
C PRO A 140 9.31 4.03 -19.16
N SER A 141 8.14 4.61 -18.84
CA SER A 141 7.85 5.10 -17.48
C SER A 141 6.37 5.50 -17.31
N LEU A 142 5.90 5.57 -16.07
CA LEU A 142 4.64 6.23 -15.73
C LEU A 142 4.80 7.75 -15.77
N ASN A 143 3.71 8.47 -16.05
CA ASN A 143 3.63 9.90 -15.76
C ASN A 143 3.86 10.14 -14.26
N LEU A 144 4.50 11.26 -13.90
CA LEU A 144 4.87 11.57 -12.51
C LEU A 144 3.65 11.52 -11.56
N GLY A 145 2.53 12.14 -11.92
CA GLY A 145 1.31 12.12 -11.11
C GLY A 145 0.71 10.71 -10.96
N GLN A 146 0.80 9.88 -12.02
CA GLN A 146 0.39 8.48 -11.97
C GLN A 146 1.30 7.67 -11.05
N ALA A 147 2.61 7.85 -11.15
CA ALA A 147 3.57 7.19 -10.27
C ALA A 147 3.28 7.53 -8.79
N VAL A 148 3.13 8.83 -8.47
CA VAL A 148 2.78 9.27 -7.11
C VAL A 148 1.49 8.62 -6.63
N MET A 149 0.44 8.54 -7.48
CA MET A 149 -0.83 7.89 -7.11
C MET A 149 -0.64 6.41 -6.77
N VAL A 150 0.11 5.66 -7.58
CA VAL A 150 0.37 4.23 -7.32
C VAL A 150 1.01 4.02 -5.95
N TYR A 151 2.04 4.80 -5.62
CA TYR A 151 2.71 4.70 -4.33
C TYR A 151 1.85 5.19 -3.17
N CYS A 152 1.16 6.32 -3.32
CA CYS A 152 0.26 6.82 -2.29
C CYS A 152 -0.88 5.83 -2.00
N TYR A 153 -1.47 5.23 -3.03
CA TYR A 153 -2.48 4.18 -2.85
C TYR A 153 -1.92 2.97 -2.10
N GLN A 154 -0.77 2.47 -2.52
CA GLN A 154 -0.16 1.29 -1.92
C GLN A 154 0.24 1.51 -0.45
N LEU A 155 0.76 2.71 -0.13
CA LEU A 155 1.27 3.05 1.20
C LEU A 155 0.22 3.72 2.12
N ALA A 156 -1.00 3.96 1.64
CA ALA A 156 -2.04 4.64 2.42
C ALA A 156 -2.34 3.97 3.77
N SER A 157 -2.26 2.64 3.83
CA SER A 157 -2.47 1.88 5.08
C SER A 157 -1.44 2.19 6.18
N LEU A 158 -0.26 2.71 5.82
CA LEU A 158 0.81 3.03 6.77
C LEU A 158 0.60 4.38 7.48
N ILE A 159 -0.14 5.30 6.85
CA ILE A 159 -0.40 6.64 7.41
C ILE A 159 -1.83 6.78 7.94
N GLN A 160 -2.76 6.08 7.32
CA GLN A 160 -4.09 5.97 7.87
C GLN A 160 -3.96 5.05 9.09
N ASN A 161 -4.32 5.57 10.28
CA ASN A 161 -4.73 4.74 11.41
C ASN A 161 -6.13 4.15 11.06
N VAL A 162 -6.26 3.54 9.90
CA VAL A 162 -7.30 2.55 9.70
C VAL A 162 -6.87 1.46 10.66
N PRO A 163 -7.62 1.20 11.76
CA PRO A 163 -7.37 -0.02 12.47
C PRO A 163 -7.38 -1.07 11.36
N ASN A 164 -6.27 -1.77 11.22
CA ASN A 164 -6.31 -3.02 10.51
C ASN A 164 -7.45 -3.75 11.21
N VAL A 165 -8.61 -3.76 10.58
CA VAL A 165 -9.64 -4.71 10.91
C VAL A 165 -9.08 -6.03 10.35
N VAL A 166 -7.98 -6.46 10.96
CA VAL A 166 -7.78 -7.86 11.21
C VAL A 166 -8.99 -8.16 12.08
N THR A 167 -10.07 -8.52 11.44
CA THR A 167 -11.19 -9.19 12.07
C THR A 167 -10.51 -10.28 12.85
N GLN A 168 -10.36 -10.09 14.16
CA GLN A 168 -9.70 -11.07 15.03
C GLN A 168 -10.47 -12.35 14.75
N ARG A 169 -9.83 -13.27 14.07
CA ARG A 169 -10.37 -14.59 13.82
C ARG A 169 -10.72 -15.14 15.19
N ASP A 170 -12.00 -15.38 15.42
CA ASP A 170 -12.42 -16.04 16.64
C ASP A 170 -12.14 -17.53 16.48
N GLU A 171 -10.94 -17.94 16.90
CA GLU A 171 -10.49 -19.33 16.85
C GLU A 171 -11.45 -20.27 17.61
N ASN A 172 -12.16 -19.77 18.62
CA ASN A 172 -13.15 -20.55 19.35
C ASN A 172 -14.39 -20.82 18.48
N GLN A 173 -14.84 -19.82 17.72
CA GLN A 173 -15.95 -20.01 16.78
C GLN A 173 -15.57 -20.94 15.63
N LEU A 174 -14.37 -20.85 15.09
CA LEU A 174 -13.87 -21.77 14.07
C LEU A 174 -13.79 -23.20 14.59
N ARG A 175 -13.29 -23.38 15.82
CA ARG A 175 -13.24 -24.71 16.47
C ARG A 175 -14.62 -25.28 16.70
N ALA A 176 -15.56 -24.48 17.17
CA ALA A 176 -16.95 -24.89 17.36
C ALA A 176 -17.60 -25.27 16.02
N LEU A 177 -17.32 -24.51 14.97
CA LEU A 177 -17.84 -24.79 13.62
C LEU A 177 -17.31 -26.11 13.05
N ARG A 178 -16.02 -26.42 13.21
CA ARG A 178 -15.43 -27.71 12.82
C ARG A 178 -16.10 -28.88 13.53
N LEU A 179 -16.26 -28.80 14.85
CA LEU A 179 -16.91 -29.85 15.64
C LEU A 179 -18.35 -30.06 15.19
N ARG A 180 -19.09 -28.98 14.95
CA ARG A 180 -20.48 -29.02 14.49
C ARG A 180 -20.61 -29.62 13.09
N ALA A 181 -19.71 -29.24 12.19
CA ALA A 181 -19.69 -29.78 10.83
C ALA A 181 -19.38 -31.28 10.81
N ARG A 182 -18.45 -31.77 11.63
CA ARG A 182 -18.16 -33.20 11.80
C ARG A 182 -19.38 -33.96 12.35
N ALA A 183 -20.03 -33.44 13.39
CA ALA A 183 -21.24 -34.05 13.94
C ALA A 183 -22.38 -34.14 12.92
N LEU A 184 -22.45 -33.18 11.98
CA LEU A 184 -23.41 -33.24 10.88
C LEU A 184 -23.06 -34.33 9.87
N LEU A 185 -21.79 -34.57 9.53
CA LEU A 185 -21.36 -35.67 8.66
C LEU A 185 -21.76 -37.04 9.27
N GLU A 186 -21.63 -37.19 10.60
CA GLU A 186 -22.08 -38.40 11.32
C GLU A 186 -23.61 -38.60 11.18
N LYS A 187 -24.39 -37.54 11.41
CA LYS A 187 -25.87 -37.60 11.25
C LYS A 187 -26.33 -37.89 9.82
N LEU A 188 -25.54 -37.51 8.83
CA LEU A 188 -25.78 -37.75 7.41
C LEU A 188 -25.27 -39.13 6.97
N GLU A 189 -24.64 -39.92 7.86
CA GLU A 189 -24.04 -41.24 7.59
C GLU A 189 -22.96 -41.20 6.47
N VAL A 190 -22.21 -40.05 6.40
CA VAL A 190 -21.11 -39.84 5.44
C VAL A 190 -19.79 -39.56 6.14
N ALA A 191 -19.68 -39.87 7.42
CA ALA A 191 -18.48 -39.61 8.22
C ALA A 191 -17.26 -40.49 7.83
N ASP A 192 -17.48 -41.56 7.11
CA ASP A 192 -16.48 -42.48 6.56
C ASP A 192 -15.78 -41.92 5.29
N ASP A 193 -16.33 -40.86 4.65
CA ASP A 193 -15.66 -40.17 3.58
C ASP A 193 -14.53 -39.27 4.14
N MET A 194 -13.34 -39.87 4.32
CA MET A 194 -12.14 -39.18 4.82
C MET A 194 -11.77 -37.98 3.96
N LYS A 195 -11.98 -38.01 2.65
CA LYS A 195 -11.64 -36.89 1.75
C LYS A 195 -12.55 -35.69 1.99
N MET A 196 -13.84 -35.94 2.22
CA MET A 196 -14.80 -34.89 2.55
C MET A 196 -14.51 -34.28 3.92
N ALA A 197 -14.21 -35.09 4.91
CA ALA A 197 -13.88 -34.64 6.26
C ALA A 197 -12.60 -33.77 6.27
N ASP A 198 -11.55 -34.22 5.61
CA ASP A 198 -10.29 -33.47 5.50
C ASP A 198 -10.47 -32.15 4.74
N TRP A 199 -11.20 -32.20 3.63
CA TRP A 199 -11.50 -30.99 2.84
C TRP A 199 -12.26 -29.97 3.68
N LEU A 200 -13.27 -30.40 4.41
CA LEU A 200 -14.11 -29.54 5.25
C LEU A 200 -13.28 -28.89 6.38
N ASP A 201 -12.43 -29.66 7.06
CA ASP A 201 -11.56 -29.16 8.11
C ASP A 201 -10.58 -28.11 7.61
N GLN A 202 -9.96 -28.33 6.45
CA GLN A 202 -9.06 -27.38 5.83
C GLN A 202 -9.79 -26.10 5.44
N ARG A 203 -10.96 -26.19 4.82
CA ARG A 203 -11.72 -25.03 4.34
C ARG A 203 -12.34 -24.23 5.48
N VAL A 204 -12.89 -24.87 6.49
CA VAL A 204 -13.37 -24.18 7.69
C VAL A 204 -12.23 -23.43 8.38
N GLY A 205 -11.02 -23.98 8.37
CA GLY A 205 -9.83 -23.30 8.89
C GLY A 205 -9.43 -22.04 8.12
N MET A 206 -9.93 -21.81 6.90
CA MET A 206 -9.60 -20.64 6.06
C MET A 206 -10.72 -19.59 6.05
N LEU A 207 -11.85 -19.83 6.71
CA LEU A 207 -13.00 -18.92 6.69
C LEU A 207 -12.70 -17.58 7.37
N GLU A 208 -13.19 -16.51 6.79
CA GLU A 208 -13.27 -15.20 7.43
C GLU A 208 -14.42 -15.16 8.44
N GLN A 209 -14.40 -14.18 9.35
CA GLN A 209 -15.43 -14.08 10.40
C GLN A 209 -16.86 -14.02 9.84
N ARG A 210 -17.06 -13.31 8.72
CA ARG A 210 -18.35 -13.21 8.05
C ARG A 210 -18.84 -14.58 7.56
N ASP A 211 -17.94 -15.35 6.95
CA ASP A 211 -18.25 -16.66 6.39
C ASP A 211 -18.49 -17.68 7.50
N THR A 212 -17.76 -17.58 8.61
CA THR A 212 -17.96 -18.39 9.81
C THR A 212 -19.38 -18.24 10.34
N ALA A 213 -19.89 -17.01 10.47
CA ALA A 213 -21.24 -16.75 10.93
C ALA A 213 -22.32 -17.30 9.97
N MET A 214 -22.11 -17.16 8.67
CA MET A 214 -23.03 -17.67 7.66
C MET A 214 -23.07 -19.21 7.63
N LEU A 215 -21.90 -19.86 7.77
CA LEU A 215 -21.84 -21.33 7.81
C LEU A 215 -22.47 -21.87 9.10
N HIS A 216 -22.28 -21.22 10.25
CA HIS A 216 -23.01 -21.57 11.48
C HIS A 216 -24.52 -21.55 11.31
N ARG A 217 -25.04 -20.53 10.61
CA ARG A 217 -26.47 -20.40 10.30
C ARG A 217 -26.93 -21.51 9.39
N LEU A 218 -26.21 -21.80 8.30
CA LEU A 218 -26.54 -22.87 7.36
C LEU A 218 -26.58 -24.23 8.07
N LEU A 219 -25.58 -24.56 8.88
CA LEU A 219 -25.55 -25.81 9.64
C LEU A 219 -26.74 -25.90 10.62
N HIS A 220 -27.11 -24.78 11.25
CA HIS A 220 -28.27 -24.74 12.14
C HIS A 220 -29.58 -25.10 11.38
N ASP A 221 -29.78 -24.51 10.22
CA ASP A 221 -30.97 -24.72 9.42
C ASP A 221 -31.05 -26.19 8.90
N ILE A 222 -29.91 -26.78 8.51
CA ILE A 222 -29.82 -28.20 8.14
C ILE A 222 -30.13 -29.11 9.32
N GLU A 223 -29.50 -28.89 10.49
CA GLU A 223 -29.74 -29.70 11.70
C GLU A 223 -31.18 -29.66 12.13
N LYS A 224 -31.82 -28.49 12.05
CA LYS A 224 -33.25 -28.36 12.34
C LYS A 224 -34.10 -29.21 11.40
N LYS A 225 -33.81 -29.24 10.12
CA LYS A 225 -34.54 -30.06 9.12
C LYS A 225 -34.33 -31.57 9.30
N LEU A 226 -33.19 -31.99 9.83
CA LEU A 226 -32.91 -33.41 10.10
C LEU A 226 -33.57 -33.93 11.38
N THR A 227 -34.11 -33.01 12.21
CA THR A 227 -34.80 -33.36 13.47
C THR A 227 -36.31 -33.24 13.38
N GLU A 228 -36.86 -32.66 12.29
CA GLU A 228 -38.27 -32.68 11.92
C GLU A 228 -38.62 -33.95 11.14
#